data_5c7693d45827610e62b3f584b2c5e9a5
#
_entry.id   5c7693d45827610e62b3f584b2c5e9a5
#
_cell.length_a   1.000
_cell.length_b   1.000
_cell.length_c   1.000
_cell.angle_alpha   90.00
_cell.angle_beta   90.00
_cell.angle_gamma   90.00
#
_symmetry.space_group_name_H-M   'P 1'
#
loop_
_entity.id
_entity.type
_entity.pdbx_description
1 polymer ?
#
loop_
_entity_poly.entity_id
_entity_poly.type
_entity_poly.pdbx_seq_one_letter_code
_entity_poly.pdbx_strand_id
1 'polypeptide(L)'
;SYMAETDMGWITSGSFTFGGVTYSLADYPDIEIPSITGGYLLELDEYYDEVSKFRTNSGQPIIFKNPEFVNTNKDMMNYVQTYVQAFEDAVQSDSYTAVYEGETVHYSDLYDFDALIDYWLINEIFFNEEINKKSTYMYKDIDGLMYMGPIWDMDWSSGGEGATYHTE
;
A
#
# COMPACT_ATOMS: atom_id res chain seq x y z
N SER A 1 -6.76 -10.46 23.82
CA SER A 1 -7.67 -9.30 23.83
C SER A 1 -7.38 -8.46 22.60
N TYR A 2 -8.39 -8.21 21.81
CA TYR A 2 -8.29 -7.38 20.63
C TYR A 2 -8.09 -5.92 21.07
N MET A 3 -6.93 -5.35 20.81
CA MET A 3 -6.73 -3.91 21.01
C MET A 3 -7.29 -3.20 19.79
N ALA A 4 -8.04 -2.11 19.99
CA ALA A 4 -8.53 -1.31 18.88
C ALA A 4 -7.34 -0.69 18.14
N GLU A 5 -7.41 -0.59 16.83
CA GLU A 5 -6.33 -0.02 15.99
C GLU A 5 -5.87 1.37 16.44
N THR A 6 -6.80 2.18 16.96
CA THR A 6 -6.53 3.51 17.52
C THR A 6 -5.72 3.51 18.81
N ASP A 7 -5.66 2.37 19.51
CA ASP A 7 -4.99 2.24 20.80
C ASP A 7 -3.57 1.64 20.69
N MET A 8 -3.28 1.04 19.55
CA MET A 8 -1.93 0.58 19.22
C MET A 8 -1.14 1.73 18.57
N GLY A 9 -0.71 2.70 19.38
CA GLY A 9 0.43 3.51 18.98
C GLY A 9 1.60 2.54 18.76
N TRP A 10 1.87 2.22 17.50
CA TRP A 10 2.90 1.25 17.12
C TRP A 10 4.21 1.63 17.76
N ILE A 11 4.76 0.71 18.50
CA ILE A 11 5.77 0.95 19.51
C ILE A 11 7.12 1.06 18.82
N THR A 12 7.44 2.23 18.37
CA THR A 12 8.79 2.59 17.98
C THR A 12 9.51 3.34 19.11
N SER A 13 8.79 3.70 20.19
CA SER A 13 9.29 4.59 21.25
C SER A 13 9.43 3.94 22.62
N GLY A 14 9.25 2.64 22.74
CA GLY A 14 9.34 1.94 24.03
C GLY A 14 8.12 2.12 24.95
N SER A 15 7.02 2.69 24.46
CA SER A 15 5.76 2.81 25.18
C SER A 15 4.55 2.75 24.25
N PHE A 16 3.41 2.34 24.78
CA PHE A 16 2.13 2.34 24.06
C PHE A 16 1.01 2.85 24.97
N THR A 17 -0.05 3.39 24.38
CA THR A 17 -1.22 3.89 25.13
C THR A 17 -2.43 3.02 24.81
N PHE A 18 -3.11 2.57 25.86
CA PHE A 18 -4.35 1.80 25.75
C PHE A 18 -5.35 2.29 26.79
N GLY A 19 -6.58 2.56 26.38
CA GLY A 19 -7.63 3.06 27.29
C GLY A 19 -7.26 4.38 28.00
N GLY A 20 -6.42 5.23 27.37
CA GLY A 20 -5.94 6.47 27.96
C GLY A 20 -4.79 6.30 28.99
N VAL A 21 -4.28 5.08 29.20
CA VAL A 21 -3.14 4.76 30.06
C VAL A 21 -1.92 4.44 29.22
N THR A 22 -0.79 5.09 29.51
CA THR A 22 0.49 4.80 28.84
C THR A 22 1.24 3.71 29.59
N TYR A 23 1.63 2.67 28.85
CA TYR A 23 2.40 1.53 29.32
C TYR A 23 3.81 1.60 28.75
N SER A 24 4.81 1.27 29.56
CA SER A 24 6.20 1.14 29.11
C SER A 24 6.46 -0.30 28.67
N LEU A 25 7.11 -0.48 27.51
CA LEU A 25 7.54 -1.82 27.06
C LEU A 25 8.54 -2.48 27.98
N ALA A 26 9.32 -1.69 28.73
CA ALA A 26 10.24 -2.23 29.73
C ALA A 26 9.54 -3.02 30.83
N ASP A 27 8.26 -2.71 31.08
CA ASP A 27 7.42 -3.42 32.07
C ASP A 27 6.79 -4.69 31.51
N TYR A 28 6.92 -4.91 30.20
CA TYR A 28 6.31 -6.04 29.48
C TYR A 28 7.29 -6.66 28.49
N PRO A 29 8.37 -7.31 28.98
CA PRO A 29 9.46 -7.82 28.13
C PRO A 29 9.04 -8.93 27.15
N ASP A 30 7.88 -9.56 27.38
CA ASP A 30 7.34 -10.65 26.56
C ASP A 30 6.36 -10.16 25.47
N ILE A 31 6.15 -8.84 25.33
CA ILE A 31 5.32 -8.29 24.26
C ILE A 31 6.16 -8.24 22.98
N GLU A 32 5.75 -9.04 22.00
CA GLU A 32 6.25 -8.89 20.63
C GLU A 32 5.66 -7.63 20.00
N ILE A 33 6.52 -6.75 19.52
CA ILE A 33 6.10 -5.58 18.73
C ILE A 33 5.68 -6.09 17.36
N PRO A 34 4.45 -5.83 16.90
CA PRO A 34 4.06 -6.21 15.55
C PRO A 34 5.01 -5.59 14.52
N SER A 35 5.41 -6.38 13.53
CA SER A 35 6.24 -5.90 12.42
C SER A 35 5.49 -4.82 11.64
N ILE A 36 6.21 -3.75 11.25
CA ILE A 36 5.68 -2.70 10.36
C ILE A 36 5.82 -3.08 8.88
N THR A 37 6.32 -4.28 8.58
CA THR A 37 6.63 -4.71 7.20
C THR A 37 5.40 -5.14 6.40
N GLY A 38 4.22 -5.12 7.00
CA GLY A 38 2.98 -5.53 6.33
C GLY A 38 1.72 -5.21 7.11
N GLY A 39 0.59 -5.75 6.61
CA GLY A 39 -0.73 -5.44 7.12
C GLY A 39 -1.31 -4.17 6.49
N TYR A 40 -0.93 -3.87 5.25
CA TYR A 40 -1.38 -2.67 4.53
C TYR A 40 -2.32 -3.01 3.39
N LEU A 41 -3.39 -2.24 3.28
CA LEU A 41 -4.21 -2.10 2.09
C LEU A 41 -4.08 -0.65 1.60
N LEU A 42 -3.61 -0.49 0.39
CA LEU A 42 -3.39 0.80 -0.26
C LEU A 42 -4.31 0.94 -1.46
N GLU A 43 -4.56 2.17 -1.85
CA GLU A 43 -5.26 2.50 -3.08
C GLU A 43 -4.52 3.63 -3.80
N LEU A 44 -4.33 3.47 -5.10
CA LEU A 44 -4.00 4.58 -5.97
C LEU A 44 -5.32 5.26 -6.34
N ASP A 45 -5.49 6.52 -5.90
CA ASP A 45 -6.71 7.27 -6.10
C ASP A 45 -6.41 8.76 -6.33
N GLU A 46 -6.86 9.27 -7.49
CA GLU A 46 -6.68 10.68 -7.87
C GLU A 46 -7.40 11.67 -6.95
N TYR A 47 -8.49 11.25 -6.27
CA TYR A 47 -9.22 12.09 -5.31
C TYR A 47 -8.36 12.43 -4.09
N TYR A 48 -7.49 11.51 -3.68
CA TYR A 48 -6.51 11.78 -2.63
C TYR A 48 -7.13 12.33 -1.34
N ASP A 49 -8.28 11.81 -0.92
CA ASP A 49 -9.13 12.37 0.12
C ASP A 49 -8.95 11.76 1.52
N GLU A 50 -8.17 10.67 1.64
CA GLU A 50 -7.86 10.06 2.94
C GLU A 50 -6.85 10.87 3.76
N VAL A 51 -6.84 10.66 5.08
CA VAL A 51 -5.91 11.33 6.00
C VAL A 51 -4.50 10.75 5.89
N SER A 52 -4.40 9.41 5.85
CA SER A 52 -3.13 8.69 5.67
C SER A 52 -2.86 8.52 4.19
N LYS A 53 -1.88 9.26 3.67
CA LYS A 53 -1.57 9.31 2.24
C LYS A 53 -0.18 9.86 1.96
N PHE A 54 0.34 9.56 0.76
CA PHE A 54 1.55 10.18 0.23
C PHE A 54 1.52 10.21 -1.30
N ARG A 55 2.44 10.97 -1.88
CA ARG A 55 2.70 10.89 -3.32
C ARG A 55 4.08 10.33 -3.56
N THR A 56 4.21 9.51 -4.60
CA THR A 56 5.52 9.10 -5.11
C THR A 56 6.25 10.27 -5.77
N ASN A 57 7.52 10.08 -6.12
CA ASN A 57 8.31 11.11 -6.80
C ASN A 57 7.75 11.48 -8.18
N SER A 58 7.11 10.55 -8.89
CA SER A 58 6.41 10.85 -10.14
C SER A 58 5.03 11.49 -9.92
N GLY A 59 4.59 11.60 -8.67
CA GLY A 59 3.33 12.25 -8.30
C GLY A 59 2.15 11.30 -8.13
N GLN A 60 2.34 9.98 -8.20
CA GLN A 60 1.26 9.01 -8.02
C GLN A 60 0.62 9.15 -6.63
N PRO A 61 -0.70 9.32 -6.55
CA PRO A 61 -1.40 9.48 -5.28
C PRO A 61 -1.68 8.12 -4.65
N ILE A 62 -1.08 7.87 -3.50
CA ILE A 62 -1.29 6.63 -2.72
C ILE A 62 -1.98 6.99 -1.42
N ILE A 63 -3.08 6.31 -1.13
CA ILE A 63 -3.85 6.44 0.10
C ILE A 63 -3.88 5.12 0.86
N PHE A 64 -3.96 5.18 2.19
CA PHE A 64 -4.08 4.00 3.04
C PHE A 64 -5.55 3.74 3.33
N LYS A 65 -6.03 2.58 2.93
CA LYS A 65 -7.37 2.10 3.29
C LYS A 65 -7.33 1.30 4.59
N ASN A 66 -6.18 0.69 4.88
CA ASN A 66 -5.94 0.00 6.15
C ASN A 66 -4.43 -0.11 6.43
N PRO A 67 -3.96 0.17 7.64
CA PRO A 67 -4.70 0.85 8.71
C PRO A 67 -4.84 2.37 8.46
N GLU A 68 -5.97 2.95 8.84
CA GLU A 68 -6.26 4.38 8.59
C GLU A 68 -5.37 5.33 9.40
N PHE A 69 -4.83 4.87 10.52
CA PHE A 69 -4.04 5.69 11.47
C PHE A 69 -2.57 5.86 11.09
N VAL A 70 -2.12 5.38 9.93
CA VAL A 70 -0.69 5.41 9.53
C VAL A 70 -0.10 6.83 9.58
N ASN A 71 -0.91 7.87 9.35
CA ASN A 71 -0.48 9.26 9.48
C ASN A 71 0.03 9.63 10.88
N THR A 72 -0.33 8.88 11.91
CA THR A 72 0.14 9.07 13.29
C THR A 72 1.43 8.31 13.61
N ASN A 73 1.85 7.40 12.72
CA ASN A 73 3.04 6.59 12.88
C ASN A 73 4.02 6.82 11.72
N LYS A 74 5.07 7.59 12.00
CA LYS A 74 6.05 7.98 10.98
C LYS A 74 6.84 6.80 10.42
N ASP A 75 7.08 5.77 11.22
CA ASP A 75 7.89 4.63 10.78
C ASP A 75 7.09 3.77 9.80
N MET A 76 5.80 3.54 10.07
CA MET A 76 4.91 2.87 9.13
C MET A 76 4.77 3.66 7.83
N MET A 77 4.55 4.97 7.93
CA MET A 77 4.45 5.86 6.77
C MET A 77 5.72 5.80 5.92
N ASN A 78 6.88 5.97 6.55
CA ASN A 78 8.17 5.96 5.88
C ASN A 78 8.45 4.59 5.23
N TYR A 79 8.14 3.50 5.93
CA TYR A 79 8.32 2.15 5.42
C TYR A 79 7.56 1.97 4.10
N VAL A 80 6.25 2.22 4.10
CA VAL A 80 5.41 2.02 2.91
C VAL A 80 5.81 2.98 1.79
N GLN A 81 6.06 4.24 2.12
CA GLN A 81 6.48 5.24 1.13
C GLN A 81 7.81 4.85 0.47
N THR A 82 8.80 4.40 1.25
CA THR A 82 10.09 3.97 0.72
C THR A 82 9.96 2.71 -0.12
N TYR A 83 9.11 1.77 0.29
CA TYR A 83 8.85 0.52 -0.43
C TYR A 83 8.21 0.78 -1.80
N VAL A 84 7.13 1.56 -1.84
CA VAL A 84 6.44 1.90 -3.09
C VAL A 84 7.33 2.74 -4.00
N GLN A 85 8.12 3.67 -3.43
CA GLN A 85 9.07 4.45 -4.20
C GLN A 85 10.18 3.60 -4.83
N ALA A 86 10.72 2.62 -4.09
CA ALA A 86 11.73 1.71 -4.63
C ALA A 86 11.19 0.90 -5.82
N PHE A 87 9.93 0.48 -5.76
CA PHE A 87 9.29 -0.18 -6.90
C PHE A 87 9.17 0.76 -8.11
N GLU A 88 8.68 1.98 -7.91
CA GLU A 88 8.57 2.99 -8.98
C GLU A 88 9.93 3.28 -9.61
N ASP A 89 10.96 3.50 -8.79
CA ASP A 89 12.32 3.77 -9.24
C ASP A 89 12.89 2.58 -10.04
N ALA A 90 12.63 1.34 -9.58
CA ALA A 90 13.07 0.14 -10.28
C ALA A 90 12.42 0.02 -11.67
N VAL A 91 11.10 0.21 -11.74
CA VAL A 91 10.36 0.12 -13.02
C VAL A 91 10.78 1.21 -14.00
N GLN A 92 11.14 2.40 -13.51
CA GLN A 92 11.57 3.52 -14.34
C GLN A 92 13.05 3.44 -14.76
N SER A 93 13.84 2.57 -14.14
CA SER A 93 15.26 2.41 -14.48
C SER A 93 15.47 1.47 -15.67
N ASP A 94 16.50 1.72 -16.48
CA ASP A 94 16.86 0.84 -17.61
C ASP A 94 17.28 -0.58 -17.17
N SER A 95 17.74 -0.72 -15.93
CA SER A 95 18.15 -2.00 -15.34
C SER A 95 17.03 -2.73 -14.61
N TYR A 96 15.85 -2.12 -14.49
CA TYR A 96 14.72 -2.61 -13.69
C TYR A 96 15.07 -2.83 -12.21
N THR A 97 16.02 -2.07 -11.69
CA THR A 97 16.49 -2.15 -10.31
C THR A 97 16.52 -0.80 -9.63
N ALA A 98 16.37 -0.81 -8.30
CA ALA A 98 16.53 0.35 -7.43
C ALA A 98 17.35 -0.01 -6.20
N VAL A 99 17.69 0.99 -5.38
CA VAL A 99 18.27 0.77 -4.05
C VAL A 99 17.17 0.80 -3.01
N TYR A 100 17.01 -0.29 -2.27
CA TYR A 100 16.08 -0.39 -1.16
C TYR A 100 16.82 -0.97 0.06
N GLU A 101 16.76 -0.30 1.21
CA GLU A 101 17.46 -0.68 2.45
C GLU A 101 18.98 -0.91 2.29
N GLY A 102 19.59 -0.21 1.34
CA GLY A 102 21.05 -0.31 1.05
C GLY A 102 21.43 -1.41 0.08
N GLU A 103 20.49 -2.24 -0.35
CA GLU A 103 20.69 -3.31 -1.32
C GLU A 103 20.11 -2.93 -2.69
N THR A 104 20.68 -3.52 -3.77
CA THR A 104 20.12 -3.41 -5.10
C THR A 104 19.04 -4.47 -5.27
N VAL A 105 17.80 -4.03 -5.48
CA VAL A 105 16.62 -4.90 -5.66
C VAL A 105 16.05 -4.75 -7.06
N HIS A 106 15.54 -5.83 -7.62
CA HIS A 106 14.76 -5.81 -8.85
C HIS A 106 13.27 -5.56 -8.53
N TYR A 107 12.49 -5.02 -9.45
CA TYR A 107 11.07 -4.76 -9.18
C TYR A 107 10.30 -6.01 -8.71
N SER A 108 10.67 -7.20 -9.19
CA SER A 108 10.04 -8.47 -8.79
C SER A 108 10.41 -8.94 -7.37
N ASP A 109 11.38 -8.30 -6.74
CA ASP A 109 11.71 -8.53 -5.33
C ASP A 109 10.81 -7.70 -4.39
N LEU A 110 10.04 -6.76 -4.96
CA LEU A 110 9.15 -5.86 -4.23
C LEU A 110 7.67 -6.19 -4.48
N TYR A 111 7.29 -6.49 -5.72
CA TYR A 111 5.92 -6.81 -6.12
C TYR A 111 5.82 -8.21 -6.70
N ASP A 112 4.73 -8.91 -6.37
CA ASP A 112 4.39 -10.17 -7.02
C ASP A 112 4.02 -9.91 -8.48
N PHE A 113 4.88 -10.41 -9.37
CA PHE A 113 4.77 -10.09 -10.78
C PHE A 113 3.60 -10.83 -11.45
N ASP A 114 3.30 -12.05 -11.02
CA ASP A 114 2.17 -12.81 -11.55
C ASP A 114 0.85 -12.13 -11.18
N ALA A 115 0.70 -11.69 -9.94
CA ALA A 115 -0.46 -10.92 -9.49
C ALA A 115 -0.61 -9.58 -10.23
N LEU A 116 0.50 -8.92 -10.55
CA LEU A 116 0.50 -7.69 -11.35
C LEU A 116 -0.01 -7.94 -12.78
N ILE A 117 0.48 -9.01 -13.43
CA ILE A 117 0.04 -9.41 -14.78
C ILE A 117 -1.44 -9.78 -14.78
N ASP A 118 -1.87 -10.60 -13.84
CA ASP A 118 -3.27 -11.02 -13.71
C ASP A 118 -4.20 -9.84 -13.51
N TYR A 119 -3.82 -8.92 -12.63
CA TYR A 119 -4.55 -7.67 -12.40
C TYR A 119 -4.66 -6.84 -13.68
N TRP A 120 -3.55 -6.63 -14.38
CA TRP A 120 -3.52 -5.90 -15.64
C TRP A 120 -4.38 -6.59 -16.72
N LEU A 121 -4.21 -7.89 -16.91
CA LEU A 121 -4.98 -8.66 -17.93
C LEU A 121 -6.48 -8.59 -17.70
N ILE A 122 -6.94 -8.70 -16.44
CA ILE A 122 -8.38 -8.60 -16.15
C ILE A 122 -8.89 -7.20 -16.49
N ASN A 123 -8.19 -6.15 -16.09
CA ASN A 123 -8.59 -4.78 -16.42
C ASN A 123 -8.60 -4.53 -17.93
N GLU A 124 -7.64 -5.07 -18.68
CA GLU A 124 -7.61 -5.00 -20.16
C GLU A 124 -8.78 -5.76 -20.80
N ILE A 125 -9.04 -7.00 -20.37
CA ILE A 125 -10.13 -7.82 -20.91
C ILE A 125 -11.49 -7.16 -20.68
N PHE A 126 -11.69 -6.54 -19.52
CA PHE A 126 -12.93 -5.87 -19.18
C PHE A 126 -12.96 -4.39 -19.58
N PHE A 127 -11.90 -3.88 -20.21
CA PHE A 127 -11.79 -2.49 -20.64
C PHE A 127 -12.06 -1.49 -19.50
N ASN A 128 -11.35 -1.65 -18.39
CA ASN A 128 -11.48 -0.74 -17.27
C ASN A 128 -10.69 0.55 -17.53
N GLU A 129 -11.37 1.66 -17.80
CA GLU A 129 -10.74 2.97 -18.05
C GLU A 129 -10.13 3.60 -16.81
N GLU A 130 -10.52 3.15 -15.64
CA GLU A 130 -10.12 3.75 -14.37
C GLU A 130 -8.82 3.16 -13.82
N ILE A 131 -8.34 2.07 -14.43
CA ILE A 131 -7.06 1.47 -14.04
C ILE A 131 -5.95 2.54 -13.96
N ASN A 132 -5.19 2.54 -12.88
CA ASN A 132 -4.10 3.47 -12.58
C ASN A 132 -4.52 4.95 -12.40
N LYS A 133 -5.81 5.23 -12.23
CA LYS A 133 -6.30 6.57 -11.88
C LYS A 133 -6.95 6.60 -10.51
N LYS A 134 -7.84 5.66 -10.28
CA LYS A 134 -8.58 5.47 -9.02
C LYS A 134 -8.98 4.01 -8.85
N SER A 135 -9.46 3.66 -7.68
CA SER A 135 -9.94 2.30 -7.38
C SER A 135 -8.92 1.19 -7.72
N THR A 136 -7.62 1.55 -7.72
CA THR A 136 -6.52 0.61 -7.98
C THR A 136 -5.90 0.20 -6.65
N TYR A 137 -6.26 -0.99 -6.20
CA TYR A 137 -5.86 -1.50 -4.89
C TYR A 137 -4.59 -2.33 -4.94
N MET A 138 -3.84 -2.27 -3.85
CA MET A 138 -2.69 -3.12 -3.59
C MET A 138 -2.58 -3.43 -2.11
N TYR A 139 -2.10 -4.61 -1.77
CA TYR A 139 -1.94 -5.02 -0.37
C TYR A 139 -0.58 -5.67 -0.12
N LYS A 140 -0.13 -5.60 1.12
CA LYS A 140 1.13 -6.18 1.56
C LYS A 140 0.97 -6.86 2.91
N ASP A 141 1.24 -8.15 2.95
CA ASP A 141 1.35 -8.91 4.20
C ASP A 141 2.72 -8.70 4.86
N ILE A 142 2.81 -9.08 6.15
CA ILE A 142 4.05 -9.01 6.92
C ILE A 142 5.14 -9.83 6.21
N ASP A 143 6.31 -9.22 6.01
CA ASP A 143 7.47 -9.79 5.34
C ASP A 143 7.21 -10.34 3.92
N GLY A 144 6.03 -10.07 3.35
CA GLY A 144 5.64 -10.48 2.01
C GLY A 144 5.95 -9.43 0.94
N LEU A 145 5.71 -9.80 -0.31
CA LEU A 145 5.71 -8.87 -1.44
C LEU A 145 4.43 -8.01 -1.41
N MET A 146 4.41 -6.96 -2.21
CA MET A 146 3.19 -6.24 -2.53
C MET A 146 2.43 -6.99 -3.64
N TYR A 147 1.12 -7.09 -3.50
CA TYR A 147 0.21 -7.70 -4.46
C TYR A 147 -0.77 -6.69 -5.00
N MET A 148 -1.11 -6.77 -6.29
CA MET A 148 -2.20 -6.00 -6.87
C MET A 148 -3.53 -6.66 -6.55
N GLY A 149 -4.52 -5.84 -6.18
CA GLY A 149 -5.87 -6.28 -5.83
C GLY A 149 -6.34 -5.79 -4.46
N PRO A 150 -7.61 -6.06 -4.12
CA PRO A 150 -8.62 -6.74 -4.92
C PRO A 150 -9.04 -5.94 -6.16
N ILE A 151 -9.60 -6.63 -7.15
CA ILE A 151 -10.26 -5.98 -8.29
C ILE A 151 -11.58 -5.41 -7.78
N TRP A 152 -11.76 -4.13 -8.02
CA TRP A 152 -12.87 -3.36 -7.46
C TRP A 152 -13.35 -2.31 -8.46
N ASP A 153 -14.61 -1.91 -8.34
CA ASP A 153 -15.21 -0.77 -9.05
C ASP A 153 -15.14 -0.90 -10.57
N MET A 154 -15.69 -2.00 -11.09
CA MET A 154 -15.71 -2.33 -12.51
C MET A 154 -17.00 -1.86 -13.21
N ASP A 155 -17.74 -0.93 -12.63
CA ASP A 155 -19.05 -0.48 -13.15
C ASP A 155 -18.93 0.32 -14.44
N TRP A 156 -17.80 0.94 -14.71
CA TRP A 156 -17.47 1.63 -15.97
C TRP A 156 -16.77 0.74 -17.01
N SER A 157 -16.66 -0.56 -16.72
CA SER A 157 -16.02 -1.54 -17.61
C SER A 157 -17.03 -2.27 -18.50
N SER A 158 -16.55 -2.97 -19.54
CA SER A 158 -17.34 -3.87 -20.37
C SER A 158 -18.61 -3.27 -21.00
N GLY A 159 -18.59 -1.97 -21.31
CA GLY A 159 -19.72 -1.29 -21.93
C GLY A 159 -20.72 -0.71 -20.93
N GLY A 160 -20.31 -0.44 -19.69
CA GLY A 160 -21.07 0.37 -18.74
C GLY A 160 -21.48 1.72 -19.32
N GLU A 161 -22.45 2.40 -18.70
CA GLU A 161 -22.92 3.72 -19.15
C GLU A 161 -21.74 4.70 -19.26
N GLY A 162 -21.42 5.14 -20.48
CA GLY A 162 -20.30 6.05 -20.74
C GLY A 162 -19.11 5.42 -21.45
N ALA A 163 -19.00 4.10 -21.50
CA ALA A 163 -17.96 3.41 -22.26
C ALA A 163 -18.23 3.55 -23.77
N THR A 164 -17.61 4.54 -24.40
CA THR A 164 -17.78 4.81 -25.85
C THR A 164 -16.56 4.42 -26.70
N TYR A 165 -15.49 3.99 -26.07
CA TYR A 165 -14.18 3.78 -26.69
C TYR A 165 -14.04 2.46 -27.46
N HIS A 166 -15.04 1.60 -27.44
CA HIS A 166 -15.03 0.31 -28.16
C HIS A 166 -15.92 0.29 -29.41
N THR A 167 -16.40 1.42 -29.83
CA THR A 167 -17.30 1.52 -31.00
C THR A 167 -16.57 1.96 -32.27
N GLU A 168 -15.24 2.00 -32.28
CA GLU A 168 -14.43 2.28 -33.48
C GLU A 168 -13.83 1.03 -34.09
#